data_c6c0863959879842b30c2a5d8d09ecc1
#
_entry.id   c6c0863959879842b30c2a5d8d09ecc1
#
_cell.length_a   1.000
_cell.length_b   1.000
_cell.length_c   1.000
_cell.angle_alpha   90.00
_cell.angle_beta   90.00
_cell.angle_gamma   90.00
#
_symmetry.space_group_name_H-M   'P 1'
#
loop_
_entity.id
_entity.type
_entity.pdbx_description
1 polymer ?
#
loop_
_entity_poly.entity_id
_entity_poly.type
_entity_poly.pdbx_seq_one_letter_code
_entity_poly.pdbx_strand_id
1 'polypeptide(L)'
;MRPSCFHCRFRNQRSRSDITIGDYWGYAEAYPEVIDDKIGVNALIVNTEKGRLCLNEIDFDGFESSYENIVKGNPQLMRSHWTHVNQGKFLQQVYTRDFKELVMDCLKLSLFQKIISKTCTLYMLY
;
A
#
# COMPACT_ATOMS: atom_id res chain seq x y z
N MET A 1 -8.19 -4.46 6.73
CA MET A 1 -6.78 -4.43 7.15
C MET A 1 -6.68 -4.63 8.65
N ARG A 2 -5.60 -5.26 9.14
CA ARG A 2 -5.33 -5.42 10.57
C ARG A 2 -5.01 -4.07 11.23
N PRO A 3 -5.33 -3.86 12.52
CA PRO A 3 -4.98 -2.62 13.22
C PRO A 3 -3.49 -2.26 13.14
N SER A 4 -2.60 -3.25 13.15
CA SER A 4 -1.15 -3.05 13.01
C SER A 4 -0.74 -2.40 11.69
N CYS A 5 -1.52 -2.56 10.61
CA CYS A 5 -1.22 -1.97 9.31
C CYS A 5 -1.33 -0.43 9.33
N PHE A 6 -2.18 0.12 10.21
CA PHE A 6 -2.34 1.57 10.37
C PHE A 6 -1.22 2.21 11.19
N HIS A 7 -0.45 1.39 11.92
CA HIS A 7 0.68 1.80 12.76
C HIS A 7 1.95 1.04 12.40
N CYS A 8 2.13 0.71 11.11
CA CYS A 8 3.24 -0.08 10.64
C CYS A 8 4.59 0.59 10.99
N ARG A 9 5.44 -0.13 11.71
CA ARG A 9 6.78 0.33 12.11
C ARG A 9 7.82 0.18 10.99
N PHE A 10 7.51 -0.61 9.97
CA PHE A 10 8.44 -1.00 8.90
C PHE A 10 8.37 -0.11 7.66
N ARG A 11 7.51 0.90 7.64
CA ARG A 11 7.46 1.92 6.59
C ARG A 11 8.67 2.85 6.64
N ASN A 12 8.88 3.68 5.64
CA ASN A 12 9.99 4.64 5.54
C ASN A 12 11.35 3.93 5.62
N GLN A 13 11.53 2.82 4.90
CA GLN A 13 12.79 2.06 4.87
C GLN A 13 13.24 1.53 6.25
N ARG A 14 12.32 1.41 7.21
CA ARG A 14 12.63 0.92 8.57
C ARG A 14 12.52 -0.60 8.72
N SER A 15 12.25 -1.32 7.64
CA SER A 15 12.03 -2.77 7.69
C SER A 15 13.26 -3.57 8.11
N ARG A 16 14.47 -3.01 8.01
CA ARG A 16 15.75 -3.71 8.21
C ARG A 16 15.87 -5.01 7.38
N SER A 17 15.03 -5.16 6.34
CA SER A 17 15.13 -6.26 5.39
C SER A 17 16.26 -5.99 4.41
N ASP A 18 16.91 -7.04 3.92
CA ASP A 18 17.93 -6.92 2.89
C ASP A 18 17.30 -6.52 1.55
N ILE A 19 16.11 -7.05 1.27
CA ILE A 19 15.30 -6.77 0.07
C ILE A 19 13.86 -6.52 0.50
N THR A 20 13.18 -5.56 -0.15
CA THR A 20 11.75 -5.34 -0.05
C THR A 20 11.11 -5.62 -1.40
N ILE A 21 10.09 -6.46 -1.42
CA ILE A 21 9.35 -6.83 -2.64
C ILE A 21 7.88 -6.45 -2.47
N GLY A 22 7.28 -5.95 -3.53
CA GLY A 22 5.84 -5.64 -3.57
C GLY A 22 5.37 -5.38 -5.00
N ASP A 23 4.06 -5.23 -5.19
CA ASP A 23 3.50 -4.89 -6.49
C ASP A 23 3.99 -3.51 -6.91
N TYR A 24 4.35 -3.33 -8.20
CA TYR A 24 4.74 -2.02 -8.72
C TYR A 24 3.52 -1.31 -9.32
N TRP A 25 2.73 -0.68 -8.48
CA TRP A 25 1.61 0.14 -8.94
C TRP A 25 2.11 1.39 -9.67
N GLY A 26 1.51 1.69 -10.81
CA GLY A 26 1.84 2.88 -11.61
C GLY A 26 3.10 2.75 -12.45
N TYR A 27 3.69 1.54 -12.59
CA TYR A 27 4.88 1.35 -13.45
C TYR A 27 4.62 1.75 -14.90
N ALA A 28 3.44 1.45 -15.44
CA ALA A 28 3.09 1.76 -16.84
C ALA A 28 3.02 3.28 -17.13
N GLU A 29 2.78 4.11 -16.11
CA GLU A 29 2.84 5.57 -16.23
C GLU A 29 4.29 6.08 -16.28
N ALA A 30 5.19 5.44 -15.54
CA ALA A 30 6.60 5.81 -15.45
C ALA A 30 7.44 5.20 -16.60
N TYR A 31 7.05 4.03 -17.07
CA TYR A 31 7.76 3.22 -18.06
C TYR A 31 6.78 2.63 -19.09
N PRO A 32 6.20 3.46 -19.98
CA PRO A 32 5.19 3.02 -20.94
C PRO A 32 5.73 2.02 -21.99
N GLU A 33 7.04 1.91 -22.12
CA GLU A 33 7.71 0.93 -22.99
C GLU A 33 7.71 -0.49 -22.42
N VAL A 34 7.46 -0.65 -21.12
CA VAL A 34 7.38 -1.97 -20.47
C VAL A 34 6.06 -2.62 -20.82
N ILE A 35 6.12 -3.72 -21.55
CA ILE A 35 4.93 -4.44 -22.00
C ILE A 35 4.32 -5.15 -20.78
N ASP A 36 3.05 -4.85 -20.50
CA ASP A 36 2.25 -5.58 -19.52
C ASP A 36 1.79 -6.91 -20.15
N ASP A 37 2.39 -8.00 -19.72
CA ASP A 37 2.00 -9.36 -20.09
C ASP A 37 0.79 -9.88 -19.29
N LYS A 38 0.15 -9.04 -18.47
CA LYS A 38 -0.94 -9.34 -17.54
C LYS A 38 -0.56 -10.25 -16.35
N ILE A 39 0.71 -10.53 -16.17
CA ILE A 39 1.24 -11.23 -14.99
C ILE A 39 1.47 -10.25 -13.85
N GLY A 40 1.72 -8.98 -14.22
CA GLY A 40 2.04 -7.89 -13.29
C GLY A 40 3.54 -7.70 -13.12
N VAL A 41 3.92 -6.53 -12.61
CA VAL A 41 5.30 -6.15 -12.35
C VAL A 41 5.52 -5.97 -10.85
N ASN A 42 6.58 -6.58 -10.32
CA ASN A 42 6.99 -6.39 -8.94
C ASN A 42 8.03 -5.29 -8.82
N ALA A 43 7.89 -4.45 -7.81
CA ALA A 43 8.94 -3.55 -7.36
C ALA A 43 9.87 -4.30 -6.41
N LEU A 44 11.17 -4.23 -6.66
CA LEU A 44 12.21 -4.84 -5.85
C LEU A 44 13.16 -3.75 -5.38
N ILE A 45 13.20 -3.50 -4.06
CA ILE A 45 14.03 -2.47 -3.44
C ILE A 45 15.14 -3.16 -2.66
N VAL A 46 16.38 -2.93 -3.08
CA VAL A 46 17.58 -3.47 -2.41
C VAL A 46 17.99 -2.50 -1.30
N ASN A 47 17.95 -2.95 -0.05
CA ASN A 47 18.19 -2.11 1.12
C ASN A 47 19.62 -2.25 1.69
N THR A 48 20.30 -3.37 1.42
CA THR A 48 21.64 -3.65 1.97
C THR A 48 22.56 -4.25 0.92
N GLU A 49 23.86 -4.22 1.19
CA GLU A 49 24.87 -4.89 0.36
C GLU A 49 24.62 -6.40 0.26
N LYS A 50 24.16 -7.03 1.34
CA LYS A 50 23.80 -8.45 1.33
C LYS A 50 22.63 -8.71 0.38
N GLY A 51 21.63 -7.83 0.36
CA GLY A 51 20.51 -7.89 -0.60
C GLY A 51 21.01 -7.79 -2.04
N ARG A 52 21.97 -6.91 -2.31
CA ARG A 52 22.57 -6.75 -3.63
C ARG A 52 23.32 -8.02 -4.08
N LEU A 53 24.08 -8.63 -3.19
CA LEU A 53 24.78 -9.88 -3.48
C LEU A 53 23.79 -11.01 -3.78
N CYS A 54 22.74 -11.15 -2.97
CA CYS A 54 21.67 -12.14 -3.24
C CYS A 54 21.02 -11.92 -4.60
N LEU A 55 20.75 -10.66 -4.98
CA LEU A 55 20.12 -10.36 -6.26
C LEU A 55 21.00 -10.75 -7.45
N ASN A 56 22.32 -10.60 -7.34
CA ASN A 56 23.27 -10.97 -8.40
C ASN A 56 23.31 -12.50 -8.68
N GLU A 57 22.83 -13.31 -7.75
CA GLU A 57 22.79 -14.77 -7.90
C GLU A 57 21.45 -15.27 -8.48
N ILE A 58 20.48 -14.37 -8.69
CA ILE A 58 19.14 -14.70 -9.15
C ILE A 58 19.01 -14.25 -10.62
N ASP A 59 18.60 -15.17 -11.48
CA ASP A 59 18.20 -14.82 -12.84
C ASP A 59 16.75 -14.31 -12.81
N PHE A 60 16.53 -13.09 -13.30
CA PHE A 60 15.21 -12.46 -13.38
C PHE A 60 15.12 -11.53 -14.59
N ASP A 61 13.95 -11.43 -15.16
CA ASP A 61 13.64 -10.42 -16.16
C ASP A 61 13.21 -9.13 -15.47
N GLY A 62 13.87 -8.02 -15.79
CA GLY A 62 13.60 -6.78 -15.09
C GLY A 62 14.26 -5.56 -15.69
N PHE A 63 13.87 -4.39 -15.18
CA PHE A 63 14.43 -3.10 -15.58
C PHE A 63 14.73 -2.25 -14.32
N GLU A 64 15.64 -1.32 -14.47
CA GLU A 64 15.96 -0.41 -13.37
C GLU A 64 14.91 0.68 -13.22
N SER A 65 14.55 0.98 -11.97
CA SER A 65 13.61 2.04 -11.62
C SER A 65 14.15 2.90 -10.50
N SER A 66 13.63 4.13 -10.40
CA SER A 66 13.93 4.99 -9.25
C SER A 66 13.01 4.70 -8.06
N TYR A 67 13.54 4.91 -6.85
CA TYR A 67 12.76 4.77 -5.62
C TYR A 67 11.54 5.72 -5.61
N GLU A 68 11.70 6.93 -6.15
CA GLU A 68 10.66 7.95 -6.27
C GLU A 68 9.49 7.46 -7.13
N ASN A 69 9.77 6.82 -8.27
CA ASN A 69 8.73 6.25 -9.14
C ASN A 69 7.98 5.11 -8.44
N ILE A 70 8.70 4.24 -7.71
CA ILE A 70 8.08 3.17 -6.93
C ILE A 70 7.17 3.74 -5.83
N VAL A 71 7.62 4.74 -5.09
CA VAL A 71 6.85 5.37 -4.01
C VAL A 71 5.62 6.10 -4.54
N LYS A 72 5.71 6.74 -5.71
CA LYS A 72 4.58 7.44 -6.35
C LYS A 72 3.38 6.50 -6.55
N GLY A 73 3.63 5.29 -7.04
CA GLY A 73 2.59 4.25 -7.19
C GLY A 73 2.26 3.52 -5.88
N ASN A 74 3.18 3.52 -4.91
CA ASN A 74 3.10 2.77 -3.66
C ASN A 74 3.27 3.67 -2.42
N PRO A 75 2.38 4.63 -2.18
CA PRO A 75 2.53 5.59 -1.09
C PRO A 75 2.55 4.93 0.30
N GLN A 76 2.12 3.67 0.42
CA GLN A 76 2.17 2.89 1.66
C GLN A 76 3.59 2.55 2.11
N LEU A 77 4.56 2.61 1.21
CA LEU A 77 5.98 2.51 1.57
C LEU A 77 6.40 3.63 2.53
N MET A 78 5.79 4.81 2.39
CA MET A 78 6.12 6.00 3.19
C MET A 78 5.15 6.26 4.33
N ARG A 79 3.87 5.96 4.15
CA ARG A 79 2.80 6.31 5.11
C ARG A 79 1.80 5.18 5.30
N SER A 80 1.20 5.13 6.48
CA SER A 80 0.09 4.21 6.75
C SER A 80 -1.20 4.71 6.08
N HIS A 81 -2.09 3.78 5.79
CA HIS A 81 -3.46 4.12 5.42
C HIS A 81 -4.21 4.78 6.57
N TRP A 82 -5.17 5.62 6.22
CA TRP A 82 -6.13 6.14 7.18
C TRP A 82 -7.10 5.05 7.61
N THR A 83 -7.39 5.04 8.89
CA THR A 83 -8.41 4.16 9.45
C THR A 83 -9.79 4.69 9.05
N HIS A 84 -10.64 3.84 8.48
CA HIS A 84 -12.03 4.21 8.21
C HIS A 84 -12.75 4.47 9.53
N VAL A 85 -13.57 5.53 9.60
CA VAL A 85 -14.27 5.98 10.83
C VAL A 85 -15.14 4.87 11.48
N ASN A 86 -15.68 3.96 10.69
CA ASN A 86 -16.51 2.84 11.14
C ASN A 86 -15.72 1.53 11.32
N GLN A 87 -14.38 1.54 11.25
CA GLN A 87 -13.58 0.32 11.38
C GLN A 87 -13.80 -0.39 12.72
N GLY A 88 -13.83 0.36 13.82
CA GLY A 88 -14.08 -0.21 15.15
C GLY A 88 -15.41 -0.95 15.22
N LYS A 89 -16.49 -0.31 14.71
CA LYS A 89 -17.82 -0.92 14.59
C LYS A 89 -17.78 -2.20 13.77
N PHE A 90 -17.14 -2.16 12.61
CA PHE A 90 -17.00 -3.34 11.74
C PHE A 90 -16.29 -4.49 12.45
N LEU A 91 -15.14 -4.25 13.07
CA LEU A 91 -14.35 -5.28 13.74
C LEU A 91 -15.07 -5.91 14.92
N GLN A 92 -15.89 -5.14 15.64
CA GLN A 92 -16.68 -5.66 16.77
C GLN A 92 -17.83 -6.57 16.34
N GLN A 93 -18.38 -6.36 15.14
CA GLN A 93 -19.62 -6.99 14.70
C GLN A 93 -19.46 -7.98 13.55
N VAL A 94 -18.26 -8.10 12.92
CA VAL A 94 -18.04 -8.91 11.72
C VAL A 94 -18.31 -10.42 11.93
N TYR A 95 -18.25 -10.91 13.15
CA TYR A 95 -18.51 -12.33 13.47
C TYR A 95 -19.92 -12.59 14.01
N THR A 96 -20.72 -11.55 14.25
CA THR A 96 -22.02 -11.67 14.91
C THR A 96 -23.20 -11.16 14.09
N ARG A 97 -22.93 -10.43 13.00
CA ARG A 97 -23.94 -9.88 12.11
C ARG A 97 -23.81 -10.45 10.69
N ASP A 98 -24.91 -10.37 9.92
CA ASP A 98 -24.85 -10.60 8.48
C ASP A 98 -23.82 -9.66 7.83
N PHE A 99 -22.93 -10.24 7.03
CA PHE A 99 -21.80 -9.50 6.45
C PHE A 99 -22.25 -8.38 5.51
N LYS A 100 -23.25 -8.64 4.65
CA LYS A 100 -23.75 -7.67 3.68
C LYS A 100 -24.39 -6.47 4.38
N GLU A 101 -25.24 -6.74 5.38
CA GLU A 101 -25.89 -5.70 6.15
C GLU A 101 -24.86 -4.85 6.92
N LEU A 102 -23.87 -5.49 7.53
CA LEU A 102 -22.81 -4.80 8.27
C LEU A 102 -21.99 -3.90 7.35
N VAL A 103 -21.58 -4.38 6.17
CA VAL A 103 -20.83 -3.58 5.19
C VAL A 103 -21.67 -2.38 4.74
N MET A 104 -22.92 -2.58 4.38
CA MET A 104 -23.83 -1.50 3.95
C MET A 104 -24.01 -0.45 5.06
N ASP A 105 -24.14 -0.89 6.30
CA ASP A 105 -24.27 -0.02 7.47
C ASP A 105 -22.97 0.76 7.75
N CYS A 106 -21.80 0.12 7.65
CA CYS A 106 -20.51 0.77 7.84
C CYS A 106 -20.14 1.77 6.73
N LEU A 107 -20.64 1.57 5.51
CA LEU A 107 -20.43 2.48 4.38
C LEU A 107 -21.38 3.70 4.40
N LYS A 108 -22.46 3.66 5.16
CA LYS A 108 -23.36 4.80 5.35
C LYS A 108 -22.69 5.83 6.26
N LEU A 109 -22.01 6.80 5.65
CA LEU A 109 -21.41 7.91 6.38
C LEU A 109 -22.47 8.95 6.74
N SER A 110 -22.48 9.42 8.00
CA SER A 110 -23.23 10.62 8.39
C SER A 110 -22.68 11.86 7.67
N LEU A 111 -23.44 12.95 7.62
CA LEU A 111 -22.98 14.22 7.03
C LEU A 111 -21.65 14.70 7.67
N PHE A 112 -21.54 14.59 8.99
CA PHE A 112 -20.33 14.95 9.74
C PHE A 112 -19.11 14.08 9.35
N GLN A 113 -19.32 12.76 9.24
CA GLN A 113 -18.27 11.82 8.81
C GLN A 113 -17.83 12.06 7.35
N LYS A 114 -18.76 12.46 6.47
CA LYS A 114 -18.45 12.85 5.09
C LYS A 114 -17.57 14.10 5.02
N ILE A 115 -17.81 15.08 5.90
CA ILE A 115 -16.99 16.28 6.00
C ILE A 115 -15.57 15.91 6.45
N ILE A 116 -15.44 15.14 7.53
CA ILE A 116 -14.13 14.71 8.06
C ILE A 116 -13.36 13.91 6.99
N SER A 117 -14.00 12.98 6.29
CA SER A 117 -13.33 12.18 5.27
C SER A 117 -12.82 13.03 4.11
N LYS A 118 -13.58 14.04 3.67
CA LYS A 118 -13.13 15.01 2.65
C LYS A 118 -11.96 15.87 3.12
N THR A 119 -11.98 16.32 4.36
CA THR A 119 -10.90 17.14 4.93
C THR A 119 -9.59 16.34 5.01
N CYS A 120 -9.65 15.09 5.46
CA CYS A 120 -8.49 14.19 5.47
C CYS A 120 -7.92 13.93 4.07
N THR A 121 -8.77 13.84 3.04
CA THR A 121 -8.31 13.66 1.65
C THR A 121 -7.60 14.91 1.13
N LEU A 122 -8.05 16.12 1.50
CA LEU A 122 -7.41 17.38 1.13
C LEU A 122 -6.01 17.54 1.74
N TYR A 123 -5.78 17.09 2.98
CA TYR A 123 -4.45 17.10 3.62
C TYR A 123 -3.46 16.09 3.02
N MET A 124 -3.91 15.19 2.14
CA MET A 124 -3.04 14.23 1.46
C MET A 124 -2.49 14.71 0.11
N LEU A 125 -2.98 15.84 -0.40
CA LEU A 125 -2.58 16.41 -1.71
C LEU A 125 -1.48 17.48 -1.60
N TYR A 126 -0.90 17.69 -0.40
CA TYR A 126 0.22 18.61 -0.17
C TYR A 126 1.43 17.91 0.44
#